data_343dd4c354e7e40388247fdaf461bc3c
#
_entry.id   343dd4c354e7e40388247fdaf461bc3c
#
_cell.length_a   1.000
_cell.length_b   1.000
_cell.length_c   1.000
_cell.angle_alpha   90.00
_cell.angle_beta   90.00
_cell.angle_gamma   90.00
#
_symmetry.space_group_name_H-M   'P 1'
#
loop_
_entity.id
_entity.type
_entity.pdbx_description
1 polymer ?
#
loop_
_entity_poly.entity_id
_entity_poly.type
_entity_poly.pdbx_seq_one_letter_code
_entity_poly.pdbx_strand_id
1 'polypeptide(L)'
;MADQHLIIELKTLSEKLDGDIRSDSASCILYATDASPYREIPLAVARPRTNQDIKKLILFAREHKLSLIPRTAGTSLAGQVVGSGIVVDVSRYMTRLLELNVEKHWIRVEPGVILDELNQFVATHGLFFGPETSTSSRCMMGGMVGNNSCGAHSIIYGSTRDHLISVKVILSDGSEA
;
A
#
# COMPACT_ATOMS: atom_id res chain seq x y z
N MET A 1 23.48 -9.24 10.06
CA MET A 1 22.87 -8.80 11.32
C MET A 1 22.58 -7.30 11.14
N ALA A 2 21.35 -6.84 11.40
CA ALA A 2 21.07 -5.42 11.37
C ALA A 2 21.94 -4.71 12.43
N ASP A 3 22.45 -3.55 12.08
CA ASP A 3 23.21 -2.72 13.00
C ASP A 3 22.36 -2.40 14.23
N GLN A 4 22.87 -2.69 15.42
CA GLN A 4 22.14 -2.47 16.67
C GLN A 4 21.74 -0.99 16.84
N HIS A 5 22.56 -0.09 16.32
CA HIS A 5 22.28 1.34 16.27
C HIS A 5 21.04 1.64 15.43
N LEU A 6 20.94 1.08 14.24
CA LEU A 6 19.79 1.27 13.33
C LEU A 6 18.47 0.78 13.95
N ILE A 7 18.49 -0.31 14.71
CA ILE A 7 17.30 -0.79 15.43
C ILE A 7 16.83 0.18 16.50
N ILE A 8 17.76 0.83 17.21
CA ILE A 8 17.45 1.88 18.20
C ILE A 8 16.82 3.10 17.51
N GLU A 9 17.37 3.51 16.37
CA GLU A 9 16.86 4.65 15.61
C GLU A 9 15.46 4.35 15.03
N LEU A 10 15.20 3.14 14.57
CA LEU A 10 13.87 2.70 14.14
C LEU A 10 12.84 2.76 15.29
N LYS A 11 13.24 2.40 16.51
CA LYS A 11 12.37 2.54 17.69
C LYS A 11 12.08 4.01 17.99
N THR A 12 13.10 4.86 17.97
CA THR A 12 12.95 6.30 18.16
C THR A 12 12.07 6.94 17.07
N LEU A 13 12.19 6.48 15.82
CA LEU A 13 11.30 6.92 14.76
C LEU A 13 9.86 6.47 15.03
N SER A 14 9.66 5.22 15.45
CA SER A 14 8.33 4.67 15.75
C SER A 14 7.56 5.50 16.79
N GLU A 15 8.26 6.03 17.80
CA GLU A 15 7.67 6.91 18.82
C GLU A 15 7.18 8.26 18.26
N LYS A 16 7.68 8.66 17.09
CA LYS A 16 7.31 9.91 16.41
C LYS A 16 6.21 9.73 15.36
N LEU A 17 5.78 8.50 15.11
CA LEU A 17 4.69 8.19 14.16
C LEU A 17 3.35 8.12 14.90
N ASP A 18 2.28 8.44 14.20
CA ASP A 18 0.92 8.09 14.61
C ASP A 18 0.65 6.58 14.44
N GLY A 19 1.37 5.96 13.52
CA GLY A 19 1.44 4.52 13.30
C GLY A 19 2.48 3.83 14.16
N ASP A 20 3.03 2.71 13.67
CA ASP A 20 4.07 1.96 14.38
C ASP A 20 5.10 1.35 13.43
N ILE A 21 6.26 0.98 13.97
CA ILE A 21 7.32 0.20 13.30
C ILE A 21 7.61 -1.04 14.13
N ARG A 22 7.65 -2.18 13.47
CA ARG A 22 7.99 -3.48 14.03
C ARG A 22 9.27 -4.01 13.40
N SER A 23 10.26 -4.35 14.23
CA SER A 23 11.53 -4.98 13.81
C SER A 23 11.77 -6.31 14.49
N ASP A 24 10.74 -6.84 15.17
CA ASP A 24 10.81 -8.18 15.75
C ASP A 24 10.77 -9.26 14.66
N SER A 25 11.42 -10.40 14.93
CA SER A 25 11.58 -11.49 13.99
C SER A 25 10.25 -12.03 13.48
N ALA A 26 9.22 -12.12 14.32
CA ALA A 26 7.91 -12.64 13.94
C ALA A 26 7.22 -11.71 12.93
N SER A 27 7.22 -10.41 13.19
CA SER A 27 6.67 -9.41 12.27
C SER A 27 7.41 -9.43 10.92
N CYS A 28 8.73 -9.44 10.93
CA CYS A 28 9.53 -9.48 9.68
C CYS A 28 9.28 -10.77 8.87
N ILE A 29 9.14 -11.93 9.51
CA ILE A 29 8.84 -13.19 8.84
C ILE A 29 7.47 -13.16 8.16
N LEU A 30 6.44 -12.58 8.79
CA LEU A 30 5.09 -12.46 8.22
C LEU A 30 5.06 -11.62 6.92
N TYR A 31 5.99 -10.67 6.78
CA TYR A 31 6.08 -9.80 5.61
C TYR A 31 7.18 -10.21 4.63
N ALA A 32 7.85 -11.34 4.88
CA ALA A 32 8.93 -11.83 4.03
C ALA A 32 8.47 -12.38 2.68
N THR A 33 7.19 -12.60 2.49
CA THR A 33 6.60 -13.18 1.27
C THR A 33 5.41 -12.36 0.79
N ASP A 34 5.06 -12.54 -0.47
CA ASP A 34 3.77 -12.16 -1.06
C ASP A 34 3.10 -13.42 -1.66
N ALA A 35 2.26 -13.29 -2.66
CA ALA A 35 1.66 -14.46 -3.35
C ALA A 35 2.60 -15.11 -4.38
N SER A 36 3.84 -14.65 -4.50
CA SER A 36 4.89 -15.21 -5.37
C SER A 36 5.72 -16.29 -4.65
N PRO A 37 6.59 -17.01 -5.36
CA PRO A 37 7.55 -17.93 -4.75
C PRO A 37 8.74 -17.23 -4.08
N TYR A 38 8.87 -15.91 -4.20
CA TYR A 38 9.99 -15.16 -3.65
C TYR A 38 9.86 -14.94 -2.15
N ARG A 39 11.00 -14.90 -1.48
CA ARG A 39 11.06 -14.66 -0.03
C ARG A 39 12.31 -13.86 0.31
N GLU A 40 12.13 -12.74 1.00
CA GLU A 40 13.22 -11.96 1.57
C GLU A 40 12.73 -11.33 2.89
N ILE A 41 13.52 -11.46 3.96
CA ILE A 41 13.14 -10.95 5.27
C ILE A 41 13.43 -9.44 5.31
N PRO A 42 12.42 -8.58 5.51
CA PRO A 42 12.64 -7.15 5.61
C PRO A 42 13.37 -6.78 6.92
N LEU A 43 14.02 -5.61 6.90
CA LEU A 43 14.63 -5.01 8.08
C LEU A 43 13.58 -4.68 9.15
N ALA A 44 12.46 -4.13 8.73
CA ALA A 44 11.35 -3.74 9.58
C ALA A 44 10.05 -3.63 8.79
N VAL A 45 8.93 -3.58 9.50
CA VAL A 45 7.59 -3.33 8.97
C VAL A 45 7.03 -2.07 9.61
N ALA A 46 6.79 -1.03 8.83
CA ALA A 46 6.13 0.19 9.24
C ALA A 46 4.66 0.18 8.82
N ARG A 47 3.77 0.59 9.71
CA ARG A 47 2.33 0.69 9.47
C ARG A 47 1.88 2.13 9.72
N PRO A 48 2.01 3.01 8.71
CA PRO A 48 1.66 4.41 8.84
C PRO A 48 0.14 4.60 8.98
N ARG A 49 -0.27 5.66 9.69
CA ARG A 49 -1.65 6.11 9.78
C ARG A 49 -1.93 7.34 8.94
N THR A 50 -0.88 8.11 8.66
CA THR A 50 -0.98 9.43 8.03
C THR A 50 0.05 9.60 6.92
N ASN A 51 -0.19 10.56 6.04
CA ASN A 51 0.80 10.99 5.04
C ASN A 51 2.08 11.52 5.70
N GLN A 52 1.96 12.11 6.90
CA GLN A 52 3.12 12.59 7.65
C GLN A 52 4.00 11.45 8.14
N ASP A 53 3.41 10.32 8.52
CA ASP A 53 4.17 9.12 8.85
C ASP A 53 4.97 8.63 7.64
N ILE A 54 4.33 8.58 6.46
CA ILE A 54 4.99 8.15 5.22
C ILE A 54 6.17 9.09 4.90
N LYS A 55 5.98 10.41 5.04
CA LYS A 55 7.07 11.39 4.82
C LYS A 55 8.24 11.15 5.77
N LYS A 56 7.96 10.94 7.06
CA LYS A 56 9.01 10.63 8.05
C LYS A 56 9.77 9.34 7.70
N LEU A 57 9.07 8.31 7.24
CA LEU A 57 9.67 7.06 6.77
C LEU A 57 10.56 7.27 5.54
N ILE A 58 10.12 8.07 4.56
CA ILE A 58 10.89 8.39 3.36
C ILE A 58 12.18 9.13 3.74
N LEU A 59 12.09 10.17 4.57
CA LEU A 59 13.25 10.95 5.00
C LEU A 59 14.26 10.09 5.79
N PHE A 60 13.76 9.25 6.69
CA PHE A 60 14.58 8.31 7.43
C PHE A 60 15.29 7.32 6.51
N ALA A 61 14.55 6.70 5.60
CA ALA A 61 15.12 5.73 4.65
C ALA A 61 16.18 6.37 3.75
N ARG A 62 15.95 7.62 3.32
CA ARG A 62 16.93 8.39 2.55
C ARG A 62 18.22 8.68 3.34
N GLU A 63 18.10 9.09 4.60
CA GLU A 63 19.23 9.37 5.49
C GLU A 63 20.10 8.11 5.70
N HIS A 64 19.46 6.97 5.93
CA HIS A 64 20.12 5.70 6.19
C HIS A 64 20.39 4.86 4.93
N LYS A 65 20.09 5.39 3.74
CA LYS A 65 20.24 4.68 2.44
C LYS A 65 19.53 3.33 2.41
N LEU A 66 18.34 3.27 3.01
CA LEU A 66 17.49 2.10 3.04
C LEU A 66 16.46 2.16 1.89
N SER A 67 16.03 0.99 1.43
CA SER A 67 14.89 0.89 0.52
C SER A 67 13.58 0.87 1.30
N LEU A 68 12.53 1.50 0.72
CA LEU A 68 11.15 1.35 1.17
C LEU A 68 10.41 0.44 0.20
N ILE A 69 9.57 -0.44 0.75
CA ILE A 69 8.77 -1.39 -0.01
C ILE A 69 7.30 -1.10 0.29
N PRO A 70 6.62 -0.28 -0.53
CA PRO A 70 5.20 -0.01 -0.35
C PRO A 70 4.39 -1.31 -0.49
N ARG A 71 3.48 -1.56 0.44
CA ARG A 71 2.68 -2.77 0.46
C ARG A 71 1.24 -2.48 0.86
N THR A 72 0.33 -3.11 0.16
CA THR A 72 -1.07 -3.30 0.55
C THR A 72 -1.31 -4.77 0.87
N ALA A 73 -2.22 -5.45 0.20
CA ALA A 73 -2.57 -6.85 0.49
C ALA A 73 -1.46 -7.88 0.19
N GLY A 74 -0.46 -7.54 -0.62
CA GLY A 74 0.60 -8.48 -1.01
C GLY A 74 0.12 -9.62 -1.91
N THR A 75 -0.85 -9.36 -2.78
CA THR A 75 -1.42 -10.34 -3.73
C THR A 75 -0.60 -10.46 -5.03
N SER A 76 0.53 -9.77 -5.14
CA SER A 76 1.44 -9.83 -6.28
C SER A 76 1.97 -11.24 -6.50
N LEU A 77 2.05 -11.66 -7.77
CA LEU A 77 2.63 -12.95 -8.18
C LEU A 77 4.09 -12.83 -8.64
N ALA A 78 4.67 -11.63 -8.62
CA ALA A 78 6.00 -11.36 -9.19
C ALA A 78 7.01 -10.83 -8.14
N GLY A 79 6.73 -10.98 -6.84
CA GLY A 79 7.64 -10.54 -5.79
C GLY A 79 7.76 -9.03 -5.62
N GLN A 80 6.78 -8.27 -6.11
CA GLN A 80 6.84 -6.79 -6.17
C GLN A 80 6.85 -6.13 -4.79
N VAL A 81 6.45 -6.84 -3.74
CA VAL A 81 6.41 -6.33 -2.36
C VAL A 81 7.28 -7.13 -1.40
N VAL A 82 8.30 -7.81 -1.96
CA VAL A 82 9.32 -8.58 -1.22
C VAL A 82 10.66 -7.85 -1.31
N GLY A 83 11.37 -7.72 -0.20
CA GLY A 83 12.69 -7.08 -0.17
C GLY A 83 13.23 -6.89 1.25
N SER A 84 14.54 -6.60 1.37
CA SER A 84 15.29 -6.49 2.63
C SER A 84 15.15 -5.13 3.34
N GLY A 85 14.48 -4.15 2.72
CA GLY A 85 14.30 -2.80 3.29
C GLY A 85 13.19 -2.72 4.34
N ILE A 86 12.62 -1.53 4.49
CA ILE A 86 11.46 -1.30 5.36
C ILE A 86 10.19 -1.50 4.54
N VAL A 87 9.38 -2.49 4.89
CA VAL A 87 8.04 -2.65 4.31
C VAL A 87 7.12 -1.58 4.89
N VAL A 88 6.45 -0.81 4.02
CA VAL A 88 5.49 0.23 4.40
C VAL A 88 4.09 -0.28 4.09
N ASP A 89 3.46 -0.86 5.10
CA ASP A 89 2.13 -1.45 4.99
C ASP A 89 1.05 -0.39 5.25
N VAL A 90 0.38 0.04 4.20
CA VAL A 90 -0.75 0.99 4.24
C VAL A 90 -2.10 0.31 4.35
N SER A 91 -2.15 -1.04 4.35
CA SER A 91 -3.39 -1.80 4.37
C SER A 91 -4.17 -1.71 5.68
N ARG A 92 -3.45 -1.47 6.79
CA ARG A 92 -4.04 -1.56 8.13
C ARG A 92 -4.85 -0.34 8.55
N TYR A 93 -4.40 0.85 8.18
CA TYR A 93 -4.95 2.10 8.73
C TYR A 93 -5.44 3.07 7.65
N MET A 94 -4.99 2.93 6.42
CA MET A 94 -5.35 3.83 5.32
C MET A 94 -6.42 3.18 4.44
N THR A 95 -7.61 2.97 5.01
CA THR A 95 -8.70 2.17 4.41
C THR A 95 -10.01 2.95 4.23
N ARG A 96 -9.97 4.29 4.29
CA ARG A 96 -11.17 5.11 4.24
C ARG A 96 -11.64 5.37 2.81
N LEU A 97 -12.97 5.34 2.63
CA LEU A 97 -13.65 5.96 1.50
C LEU A 97 -13.80 7.45 1.84
N LEU A 98 -13.19 8.34 1.07
CA LEU A 98 -13.02 9.75 1.43
C LEU A 98 -14.14 10.63 0.86
N GLU A 99 -14.47 10.46 -0.42
CA GLU A 99 -15.42 11.31 -1.11
C GLU A 99 -16.03 10.55 -2.30
N LEU A 100 -17.35 10.57 -2.44
CA LEU A 100 -18.08 10.01 -3.59
C LEU A 100 -18.81 11.13 -4.31
N ASN A 101 -18.65 11.19 -5.63
CA ASN A 101 -19.49 12.03 -6.50
C ASN A 101 -20.27 11.13 -7.46
N VAL A 102 -21.53 10.91 -7.13
CA VAL A 102 -22.42 10.00 -7.91
C VAL A 102 -22.71 10.58 -9.29
N GLU A 103 -22.91 11.88 -9.41
CA GLU A 103 -23.25 12.53 -10.70
C GLU A 103 -22.10 12.46 -11.70
N LYS A 104 -20.86 12.59 -11.21
CA LYS A 104 -19.64 12.54 -12.03
C LYS A 104 -18.96 11.17 -12.05
N HIS A 105 -19.56 10.17 -11.39
CA HIS A 105 -19.09 8.78 -11.36
C HIS A 105 -17.62 8.65 -10.91
N TRP A 106 -17.23 9.31 -9.82
CA TRP A 106 -15.91 9.11 -9.24
C TRP A 106 -15.94 8.98 -7.72
N ILE A 107 -14.97 8.29 -7.18
CA ILE A 107 -14.76 8.14 -5.74
C ILE A 107 -13.29 8.35 -5.41
N ARG A 108 -13.02 9.05 -4.30
CA ARG A 108 -11.68 9.20 -3.72
C ARG A 108 -11.55 8.25 -2.54
N VAL A 109 -10.48 7.47 -2.55
CA VAL A 109 -10.24 6.43 -1.54
C VAL A 109 -8.79 6.45 -1.05
N GLU A 110 -8.56 5.91 0.11
CA GLU A 110 -7.22 5.60 0.60
C GLU A 110 -6.69 4.30 -0.03
N PRO A 111 -5.37 4.09 -0.06
CA PRO A 111 -4.75 2.98 -0.80
C PRO A 111 -5.09 1.57 -0.28
N GLY A 112 -5.48 1.44 0.99
CA GLY A 112 -5.82 0.18 1.64
C GLY A 112 -7.29 -0.22 1.51
N VAL A 113 -8.11 0.49 0.72
CA VAL A 113 -9.51 0.11 0.46
C VAL A 113 -9.55 -1.15 -0.41
N ILE A 114 -10.30 -2.17 0.04
CA ILE A 114 -10.47 -3.43 -0.67
C ILE A 114 -11.47 -3.27 -1.84
N LEU A 115 -11.20 -3.91 -2.98
CA LEU A 115 -12.01 -3.78 -4.18
C LEU A 115 -13.47 -4.19 -3.95
N ASP A 116 -13.73 -5.33 -3.32
CA ASP A 116 -15.11 -5.79 -3.06
C ASP A 116 -15.84 -4.84 -2.09
N GLU A 117 -15.16 -4.30 -1.08
CA GLU A 117 -15.75 -3.31 -0.16
C GLU A 117 -16.10 -2.00 -0.89
N LEU A 118 -15.22 -1.54 -1.78
CA LEU A 118 -15.49 -0.41 -2.66
C LEU A 118 -16.74 -0.66 -3.51
N ASN A 119 -16.79 -1.80 -4.21
CA ASN A 119 -17.91 -2.14 -5.09
C ASN A 119 -19.22 -2.32 -4.31
N GLN A 120 -19.18 -2.94 -3.13
CA GLN A 120 -20.35 -3.05 -2.26
C GLN A 120 -20.89 -1.67 -1.84
N PHE A 121 -20.00 -0.73 -1.53
CA PHE A 121 -20.38 0.63 -1.16
C PHE A 121 -21.00 1.39 -2.34
N VAL A 122 -20.36 1.41 -3.51
CA VAL A 122 -20.85 2.20 -4.65
C VAL A 122 -22.06 1.53 -5.35
N ALA A 123 -22.28 0.23 -5.17
CA ALA A 123 -23.45 -0.48 -5.71
C ALA A 123 -24.77 0.09 -5.18
N THR A 124 -24.82 0.63 -3.98
CA THR A 124 -25.99 1.31 -3.41
C THR A 124 -26.40 2.56 -4.21
N HIS A 125 -25.49 3.07 -5.05
CA HIS A 125 -25.70 4.20 -5.95
C HIS A 125 -25.81 3.79 -7.44
N GLY A 126 -25.93 2.48 -7.71
CA GLY A 126 -26.00 1.95 -9.09
C GLY A 126 -24.67 2.01 -9.85
N LEU A 127 -23.54 2.12 -9.13
CA LEU A 127 -22.21 2.23 -9.70
C LEU A 127 -21.35 1.00 -9.36
N PHE A 128 -20.29 0.78 -10.13
CA PHE A 128 -19.25 -0.20 -9.83
C PHE A 128 -17.92 0.20 -10.44
N PHE A 129 -16.82 -0.28 -9.85
CA PHE A 129 -15.49 -0.15 -10.40
C PHE A 129 -15.20 -1.36 -11.31
N GLY A 130 -15.08 -1.11 -12.61
CA GLY A 130 -15.07 -2.14 -13.64
C GLY A 130 -13.86 -3.09 -13.65
N PRO A 131 -12.61 -2.63 -13.41
CA PRO A 131 -11.47 -3.53 -13.32
C PRO A 131 -11.61 -4.52 -12.17
N GLU A 132 -11.63 -5.80 -12.49
CA GLU A 132 -11.82 -6.87 -11.55
C GLU A 132 -10.60 -7.79 -11.56
N THR A 133 -10.26 -8.36 -10.42
CA THR A 133 -9.17 -9.32 -10.26
C THR A 133 -9.65 -10.58 -9.57
N SER A 134 -8.96 -11.70 -9.74
CA SER A 134 -9.26 -12.95 -9.02
C SER A 134 -9.10 -12.84 -7.51
N THR A 135 -8.49 -11.75 -7.03
CA THR A 135 -8.28 -11.46 -5.61
C THR A 135 -9.14 -10.31 -5.10
N SER A 136 -10.27 -10.01 -5.75
CA SER A 136 -11.12 -8.85 -5.45
C SER A 136 -11.49 -8.72 -3.97
N SER A 137 -11.68 -9.85 -3.29
CA SER A 137 -12.00 -9.90 -1.85
C SER A 137 -10.87 -9.44 -0.92
N ARG A 138 -9.67 -9.16 -1.43
CA ARG A 138 -8.51 -8.76 -0.63
C ARG A 138 -7.54 -7.81 -1.33
N CYS A 139 -7.53 -7.73 -2.67
CA CYS A 139 -6.70 -6.73 -3.35
C CYS A 139 -7.19 -5.32 -2.99
N MET A 140 -6.26 -4.38 -2.95
CA MET A 140 -6.51 -3.03 -2.46
C MET A 140 -6.16 -2.00 -3.52
N MET A 141 -6.86 -0.86 -3.49
CA MET A 141 -6.81 0.15 -4.54
C MET A 141 -5.40 0.68 -4.81
N GLY A 142 -4.58 0.92 -3.78
CA GLY A 142 -3.19 1.36 -3.97
C GLY A 142 -2.33 0.32 -4.69
N GLY A 143 -2.49 -0.96 -4.36
CA GLY A 143 -1.82 -2.05 -5.06
C GLY A 143 -2.32 -2.23 -6.50
N MET A 144 -3.62 -2.09 -6.72
CA MET A 144 -4.22 -2.14 -8.06
C MET A 144 -3.69 -1.02 -8.96
N VAL A 145 -3.55 0.19 -8.44
CA VAL A 145 -2.96 1.33 -9.15
C VAL A 145 -1.49 1.06 -9.47
N GLY A 146 -0.69 0.67 -8.47
CA GLY A 146 0.75 0.40 -8.65
C GLY A 146 1.06 -0.72 -9.62
N ASN A 147 0.21 -1.76 -9.67
CA ASN A 147 0.35 -2.91 -10.56
C ASN A 147 -0.38 -2.73 -11.92
N ASN A 148 -1.15 -1.68 -12.08
CA ASN A 148 -2.12 -1.54 -13.18
C ASN A 148 -2.98 -2.80 -13.34
N SER A 149 -3.59 -3.24 -12.26
CA SER A 149 -4.32 -4.50 -12.19
C SER A 149 -5.48 -4.55 -13.19
N CYS A 150 -5.67 -5.71 -13.76
CA CYS A 150 -6.74 -6.03 -14.71
C CYS A 150 -7.26 -7.44 -14.45
N GLY A 151 -8.32 -7.85 -15.13
CA GLY A 151 -8.91 -9.18 -14.97
C GLY A 151 -9.67 -9.63 -16.21
N ALA A 152 -10.49 -10.67 -16.05
CA ALA A 152 -11.18 -11.32 -17.16
C ALA A 152 -12.08 -10.36 -17.96
N HIS A 153 -12.70 -9.39 -17.31
CA HIS A 153 -13.58 -8.41 -17.95
C HIS A 153 -12.87 -7.17 -18.49
N SER A 154 -11.54 -7.12 -18.46
CA SER A 154 -10.76 -5.95 -18.93
C SER A 154 -10.89 -5.69 -20.43
N ILE A 155 -11.32 -6.66 -21.23
CA ILE A 155 -11.67 -6.43 -22.64
C ILE A 155 -12.84 -5.42 -22.75
N ILE A 156 -13.75 -5.39 -21.77
CA ILE A 156 -14.90 -4.49 -21.75
C ILE A 156 -14.59 -3.24 -20.93
N TYR A 157 -14.03 -3.41 -19.73
CA TYR A 157 -13.89 -2.35 -18.75
C TYR A 157 -12.48 -1.74 -18.67
N GLY A 158 -11.50 -2.25 -19.40
CA GLY A 158 -10.12 -1.77 -19.31
C GLY A 158 -9.39 -2.24 -18.05
N SER A 159 -8.28 -1.58 -17.76
CA SER A 159 -7.44 -1.80 -16.59
C SER A 159 -7.64 -0.72 -15.53
N THR A 160 -7.02 -0.88 -14.37
CA THR A 160 -7.11 0.12 -13.28
C THR A 160 -6.69 1.53 -13.73
N ARG A 161 -5.65 1.64 -14.57
CA ARG A 161 -5.16 2.93 -15.09
C ARG A 161 -6.21 3.67 -15.90
N ASP A 162 -7.05 2.95 -16.64
CA ASP A 162 -8.08 3.54 -17.50
C ASP A 162 -9.20 4.20 -16.69
N HIS A 163 -9.31 3.84 -15.40
CA HIS A 163 -10.27 4.40 -14.44
C HIS A 163 -9.64 5.41 -13.45
N LEU A 164 -8.35 5.70 -13.58
CA LEU A 164 -7.65 6.59 -12.66
C LEU A 164 -7.77 8.04 -13.14
N ILE A 165 -8.52 8.86 -12.41
CA ILE A 165 -8.70 10.28 -12.70
C ILE A 165 -7.52 11.10 -12.16
N SER A 166 -7.11 10.82 -10.92
CA SER A 166 -5.98 11.49 -10.27
C SER A 166 -5.42 10.64 -9.14
N VAL A 167 -4.17 10.86 -8.81
CA VAL A 167 -3.50 10.23 -7.68
C VAL A 167 -2.69 11.29 -6.93
N LYS A 168 -2.77 11.25 -5.60
CA LYS A 168 -1.84 11.99 -4.75
C LYS A 168 -0.68 11.08 -4.40
N VAL A 169 0.53 11.51 -4.68
CA VAL A 169 1.75 10.74 -4.39
C VAL A 169 2.68 11.50 -3.47
N ILE A 170 3.47 10.76 -2.70
CA ILE A 170 4.59 11.30 -1.93
C ILE A 170 5.85 10.81 -2.63
N LEU A 171 6.66 11.74 -3.10
CA LEU A 171 7.88 11.45 -3.86
C LEU A 171 9.03 11.07 -2.93
N SER A 172 10.13 10.58 -3.50
CA SER A 172 11.32 10.11 -2.75
C SER A 172 12.04 11.20 -1.96
N ASP A 173 11.73 12.45 -2.21
CA ASP A 173 12.24 13.60 -1.44
C ASP A 173 11.27 14.03 -0.31
N GLY A 174 10.10 13.38 -0.20
CA GLY A 174 9.05 13.70 0.76
C GLY A 174 8.07 14.78 0.30
N SER A 175 8.23 15.34 -0.92
CA SER A 175 7.26 16.27 -1.51
C SER A 175 5.99 15.56 -1.94
N GLU A 176 4.88 16.31 -2.02
CA GLU A 176 3.60 15.80 -2.55
C GLU A 176 3.39 16.31 -3.98
N ALA A 177 2.81 15.43 -4.81
CA ALA A 177 2.40 15.74 -6.18
C ALA A 177 1.02 15.16 -6.48
#